data_de684c58ecc2ec1245827668b2f37168
#
_entry.id   de684c58ecc2ec1245827668b2f37168
#
_cell.length_a   1.000
_cell.length_b   1.000
_cell.length_c   1.000
_cell.angle_alpha   90.00
_cell.angle_beta   90.00
_cell.angle_gamma   90.00
#
_symmetry.space_group_name_H-M   'P 1'
#
loop_
_entity.id
_entity.type
_entity.pdbx_description
1 polymer ?
#
loop_
_entity_poly.entity_id
_entity_poly.type
_entity_poly.pdbx_seq_one_letter_code
_entity_poly.pdbx_strand_id
1 'polypeptide(L)'
;EKARNGVGLVLPGMQWVRDVMGNRWLYKNKSIYKPLAEYMKEFHKTGSKLFIQLAAGCGRSMAVTDMIGMCLDHPIIGKLASPVMDAEYLCASASDTPNRWKQDYKSKPLTIEQIKESVEAFGKTAKLLREAGVDGVEIHAVHEGYTLDQFAIANFNYRTDEYGGSLENRLRFATDIVKAI
;
A
#
# COMPACT_ATOMS: atom_id res chain seq x y z
N GLU A 1 -15.32 19.82 8.56
CA GLU A 1 -15.83 21.01 7.85
C GLU A 1 -16.53 20.60 6.54
N LYS A 2 -15.88 19.96 5.56
CA LYS A 2 -16.47 19.56 4.26
C LYS A 2 -17.76 18.75 4.41
N ALA A 3 -17.77 17.77 5.28
CA ALA A 3 -18.96 16.95 5.56
C ALA A 3 -20.13 17.79 6.11
N ARG A 4 -19.86 18.74 7.02
CA ARG A 4 -20.88 19.64 7.56
C ARG A 4 -21.45 20.60 6.49
N ASN A 5 -20.73 20.80 5.40
CA ASN A 5 -21.14 21.63 4.27
C ASN A 5 -21.81 20.82 3.14
N GLY A 6 -22.28 19.59 3.42
CA GLY A 6 -23.13 18.81 2.52
C GLY A 6 -22.38 17.90 1.54
N VAL A 7 -21.07 17.66 1.74
CA VAL A 7 -20.34 16.64 0.95
C VAL A 7 -20.83 15.26 1.34
N GLY A 8 -21.36 14.49 0.38
CA GLY A 8 -21.95 13.18 0.63
C GLY A 8 -20.91 12.08 0.89
N LEU A 9 -19.75 12.13 0.22
CA LEU A 9 -18.65 11.16 0.37
C LEU A 9 -17.33 11.91 0.54
N VAL A 10 -16.53 11.47 1.53
CA VAL A 10 -15.19 11.97 1.77
C VAL A 10 -14.20 10.83 1.60
N LEU A 11 -13.18 11.04 0.76
CA LEU A 11 -12.01 10.19 0.63
C LEU A 11 -10.79 11.01 1.07
N PRO A 12 -10.26 10.79 2.28
CA PRO A 12 -8.99 11.38 2.68
C PRO A 12 -7.84 10.76 1.88
N GLY A 13 -6.66 11.32 2.01
CA GLY A 13 -5.49 10.82 1.31
C GLY A 13 -5.18 9.35 1.60
N MET A 14 -4.38 8.78 0.71
CA MET A 14 -3.95 7.38 0.71
C MET A 14 -3.30 6.94 2.03
N GLN A 15 -3.68 5.77 2.50
CA GLN A 15 -3.06 5.07 3.62
C GLN A 15 -2.35 3.81 3.13
N TRP A 16 -1.12 3.62 3.50
CA TRP A 16 -0.38 2.43 3.15
C TRP A 16 -0.77 1.29 4.09
N VAL A 17 -1.03 0.11 3.53
CA VAL A 17 -1.32 -1.09 4.35
C VAL A 17 -0.11 -1.57 5.14
N ARG A 18 1.11 -1.14 4.74
CA ARG A 18 2.35 -1.30 5.51
C ARG A 18 2.97 0.07 5.71
N ASP A 19 3.10 0.49 6.97
CA ASP A 19 3.68 1.79 7.31
C ASP A 19 5.10 1.94 6.75
N VAL A 20 5.37 3.10 6.16
CA VAL A 20 6.71 3.47 5.68
C VAL A 20 7.71 3.55 6.84
N MET A 21 7.27 4.18 7.93
CA MET A 21 8.02 4.25 9.17
C MET A 21 7.42 3.31 10.21
N GLY A 22 8.26 2.50 10.83
CA GLY A 22 7.82 1.47 11.77
C GLY A 22 7.59 0.10 11.14
N ASN A 23 7.73 -0.03 9.81
CA ASN A 23 7.70 -1.28 9.05
C ASN A 23 6.60 -2.25 9.54
N ARG A 24 5.41 -1.72 9.81
CA ARG A 24 4.31 -2.45 10.45
C ARG A 24 3.09 -2.47 9.54
N TRP A 25 2.45 -3.63 9.46
CA TRP A 25 1.15 -3.73 8.82
C TRP A 25 0.10 -2.90 9.56
N LEU A 26 -0.72 -2.13 8.85
CA LEU A 26 -1.69 -1.18 9.41
C LEU A 26 -2.67 -1.87 10.36
N TYR A 27 -3.12 -3.09 10.05
CA TYR A 27 -4.01 -3.88 10.92
C TYR A 27 -3.38 -4.25 12.28
N LYS A 28 -2.04 -4.24 12.40
CA LYS A 28 -1.33 -4.49 13.66
C LYS A 28 -1.26 -3.26 14.56
N ASN A 29 -1.50 -2.08 14.01
CA ASN A 29 -1.51 -0.83 14.77
C ASN A 29 -2.88 -0.59 15.42
N LYS A 30 -3.18 -1.36 16.47
CA LYS A 30 -4.49 -1.33 17.14
C LYS A 30 -4.85 0.02 17.77
N SER A 31 -3.87 0.88 18.02
CA SER A 31 -4.09 2.17 18.69
C SER A 31 -4.90 3.17 17.86
N ILE A 32 -4.94 3.00 16.52
CA ILE A 32 -5.64 3.92 15.62
C ILE A 32 -7.14 3.66 15.53
N TYR A 33 -7.58 2.40 15.72
CA TYR A 33 -8.98 2.02 15.42
C TYR A 33 -9.98 2.52 16.46
N LYS A 34 -9.59 2.59 17.74
CA LYS A 34 -10.49 3.14 18.78
C LYS A 34 -10.74 4.64 18.59
N PRO A 35 -9.73 5.50 18.43
CA PRO A 35 -9.96 6.91 18.08
C PRO A 35 -10.73 7.09 16.78
N LEU A 36 -10.48 6.25 15.77
CA LEU A 36 -11.22 6.27 14.52
C LEU A 36 -12.70 5.98 14.72
N ALA A 37 -13.04 4.97 15.55
CA ALA A 37 -14.43 4.65 15.86
C ALA A 37 -15.17 5.81 16.56
N GLU A 38 -14.51 6.49 17.48
CA GLU A 38 -15.09 7.70 18.11
C GLU A 38 -15.27 8.83 17.08
N TYR A 39 -14.28 9.05 16.21
CA TYR A 39 -14.38 10.00 15.13
C TYR A 39 -15.55 9.68 14.18
N MET A 40 -15.74 8.40 13.81
CA MET A 40 -16.82 7.99 12.92
C MET A 40 -18.20 8.23 13.49
N LYS A 41 -18.39 8.06 14.81
CA LYS A 41 -19.66 8.42 15.47
C LYS A 41 -20.03 9.89 15.27
N GLU A 42 -19.07 10.78 15.43
CA GLU A 42 -19.28 12.22 15.20
C GLU A 42 -19.40 12.56 13.72
N PHE A 43 -18.61 11.88 12.87
CA PHE A 43 -18.64 12.10 11.43
C PHE A 43 -20.02 11.74 10.83
N HIS A 44 -20.61 10.62 11.23
CA HIS A 44 -21.90 10.17 10.72
C HIS A 44 -23.07 11.11 11.09
N LYS A 45 -22.95 11.94 12.14
CA LYS A 45 -23.95 12.98 12.45
C LYS A 45 -24.12 14.01 11.33
N THR A 46 -23.17 14.11 10.41
CA THR A 46 -23.26 14.99 9.23
C THR A 46 -24.04 14.38 8.08
N GLY A 47 -24.37 13.08 8.13
CA GLY A 47 -24.98 12.34 7.02
C GLY A 47 -23.99 11.90 5.93
N SER A 48 -22.72 12.31 6.01
CA SER A 48 -21.68 11.98 5.03
C SER A 48 -21.14 10.56 5.23
N LYS A 49 -20.56 10.00 4.16
CA LYS A 49 -19.83 8.72 4.15
C LYS A 49 -18.33 8.95 4.10
N LEU A 50 -17.56 8.08 4.77
CA LEU A 50 -16.11 8.10 4.75
C LEU A 50 -15.58 6.79 4.16
N PHE A 51 -14.79 6.90 3.10
CA PHE A 51 -14.00 5.79 2.57
C PHE A 51 -12.53 6.04 2.86
N ILE A 52 -11.80 4.98 3.19
CA ILE A 52 -10.33 5.06 3.36
C ILE A 52 -9.67 4.46 2.13
N GLN A 53 -8.79 5.24 1.49
CA GLN A 53 -8.01 4.75 0.36
C GLN A 53 -6.81 3.95 0.88
N LEU A 54 -6.72 2.67 0.50
CA LEU A 54 -5.65 1.76 0.87
C LEU A 54 -4.69 1.52 -0.30
N ALA A 55 -3.38 1.52 -0.04
CA ALA A 55 -2.35 1.31 -1.04
C ALA A 55 -1.35 0.22 -0.63
N ALA A 56 -0.88 -0.53 -1.63
CA ALA A 56 0.16 -1.55 -1.45
C ALA A 56 1.58 -0.95 -1.31
N GLY A 57 1.77 0.28 -1.79
CA GLY A 57 3.05 0.99 -1.77
C GLY A 57 3.37 1.69 -3.09
N CYS A 58 4.49 2.38 -3.15
CA CYS A 58 4.96 3.07 -4.35
C CYS A 58 5.85 2.20 -5.24
N GLY A 59 6.47 1.14 -4.70
CA GLY A 59 7.38 0.30 -5.46
C GLY A 59 8.51 1.10 -6.12
N ARG A 60 8.77 0.86 -7.40
CA ARG A 60 9.79 1.61 -8.17
C ARG A 60 9.57 3.13 -8.24
N SER A 61 8.38 3.59 -7.91
CA SER A 61 8.06 5.03 -7.86
C SER A 61 8.29 5.65 -6.48
N MET A 62 8.83 4.89 -5.51
CA MET A 62 9.27 5.41 -4.22
C MET A 62 10.38 6.43 -4.40
N ALA A 63 10.22 7.62 -3.82
CA ALA A 63 11.27 8.63 -3.81
C ALA A 63 12.44 8.13 -2.95
N VAL A 64 13.58 7.87 -3.58
CA VAL A 64 14.81 7.46 -2.88
C VAL A 64 15.44 8.70 -2.24
N THR A 65 15.05 8.98 -1.00
CA THR A 65 15.70 10.00 -0.16
C THR A 65 17.11 9.55 0.23
N ASP A 66 17.91 10.46 0.79
CA ASP A 66 19.28 10.13 1.22
C ASP A 66 19.29 9.00 2.27
N MET A 67 18.30 8.97 3.16
CA MET A 67 18.14 7.92 4.16
C MET A 67 17.81 6.55 3.50
N ILE A 68 16.89 6.53 2.55
CA ILE A 68 16.56 5.30 1.79
C ILE A 68 17.77 4.86 0.97
N GLY A 69 18.44 5.79 0.26
CA GLY A 69 19.66 5.52 -0.50
C GLY A 69 20.75 4.91 0.36
N MET A 70 21.02 5.49 1.52
CA MET A 70 22.02 4.96 2.45
C MET A 70 21.69 3.51 2.88
N CYS A 71 20.41 3.19 3.12
CA CYS A 71 20.00 1.82 3.46
C CYS A 71 20.15 0.84 2.29
N LEU A 72 19.95 1.31 1.05
CA LEU A 72 20.10 0.48 -0.15
C LEU A 72 21.57 0.26 -0.51
N ASP A 73 22.41 1.28 -0.36
CA ASP A 73 23.85 1.25 -0.68
C ASP A 73 24.65 0.44 0.35
N HIS A 74 24.17 0.37 1.59
CA HIS A 74 24.86 -0.30 2.69
C HIS A 74 23.98 -1.40 3.31
N PRO A 75 24.08 -2.66 2.82
CA PRO A 75 23.19 -3.76 3.26
C PRO A 75 23.15 -3.99 4.77
N ILE A 76 24.26 -3.76 5.48
CA ILE A 76 24.31 -3.90 6.95
C ILE A 76 23.45 -2.82 7.60
N ILE A 77 23.55 -1.56 7.12
CA ILE A 77 22.74 -0.44 7.62
C ILE A 77 21.26 -0.70 7.29
N GLY A 78 20.97 -1.11 6.06
CA GLY A 78 19.61 -1.47 5.64
C GLY A 78 18.99 -2.56 6.53
N LYS A 79 19.75 -3.61 6.83
CA LYS A 79 19.30 -4.68 7.72
C LYS A 79 19.05 -4.20 9.16
N LEU A 80 19.91 -3.34 9.70
CA LEU A 80 19.74 -2.76 11.03
C LEU A 80 18.54 -1.79 11.09
N ALA A 81 18.30 -1.05 10.01
CA ALA A 81 17.17 -0.11 9.90
C ALA A 81 15.82 -0.81 9.62
N SER A 82 15.83 -2.02 9.08
CA SER A 82 14.62 -2.70 8.57
C SER A 82 13.48 -2.87 9.58
N PRO A 83 13.71 -3.01 10.90
CA PRO A 83 12.60 -3.03 11.87
C PRO A 83 11.81 -1.72 11.92
N VAL A 84 12.45 -0.59 11.53
CA VAL A 84 11.83 0.74 11.51
C VAL A 84 11.49 1.17 10.09
N MET A 85 12.36 0.90 9.13
CA MET A 85 12.19 1.27 7.72
C MET A 85 12.87 0.22 6.83
N ASP A 86 12.08 -0.57 6.15
CA ASP A 86 12.55 -1.56 5.19
C ASP A 86 12.65 -0.92 3.79
N ALA A 87 13.81 -0.31 3.50
CA ALA A 87 14.06 0.39 2.24
C ALA A 87 13.90 -0.52 1.01
N GLU A 88 14.33 -1.80 1.11
CA GLU A 88 14.18 -2.77 0.03
C GLU A 88 12.70 -3.04 -0.27
N TYR A 89 11.89 -3.28 0.76
CA TYR A 89 10.45 -3.49 0.58
C TYR A 89 9.75 -2.24 0.06
N LEU A 90 10.10 -1.06 0.56
CA LEU A 90 9.50 0.22 0.12
C LEU A 90 9.72 0.49 -1.37
N CYS A 91 10.88 0.08 -1.90
CA CYS A 91 11.23 0.21 -3.31
C CYS A 91 10.91 -1.05 -4.13
N ALA A 92 10.39 -2.13 -3.51
CA ALA A 92 10.13 -3.39 -4.21
C ALA A 92 8.99 -3.24 -5.23
N SER A 93 9.12 -3.93 -6.36
CA SER A 93 8.22 -3.82 -7.51
C SER A 93 7.78 -5.21 -7.99
N ALA A 94 7.09 -5.27 -9.12
CA ALA A 94 6.77 -6.53 -9.79
C ALA A 94 8.04 -7.24 -10.26
N SER A 95 9.02 -6.49 -10.77
CA SER A 95 10.27 -7.02 -11.31
C SER A 95 11.45 -6.10 -11.01
N ASP A 96 12.66 -6.57 -11.32
CA ASP A 96 13.90 -5.77 -11.24
C ASP A 96 13.87 -4.67 -12.32
N THR A 97 13.38 -3.51 -11.95
CA THR A 97 13.27 -2.35 -12.82
C THR A 97 13.91 -1.12 -12.19
N PRO A 98 14.49 -0.20 -12.97
CA PRO A 98 15.05 1.04 -12.44
C PRO A 98 14.02 1.85 -11.66
N ASN A 99 14.44 2.49 -10.57
CA ASN A 99 13.62 3.44 -9.87
C ASN A 99 13.24 4.60 -10.80
N ARG A 100 12.02 5.12 -10.66
CA ARG A 100 11.51 6.19 -11.53
C ARG A 100 12.31 7.49 -11.45
N TRP A 101 12.79 7.85 -10.27
CA TRP A 101 13.39 9.13 -9.97
C TRP A 101 14.91 9.09 -9.92
N LYS A 102 15.48 7.97 -9.43
CA LYS A 102 16.91 7.70 -9.34
C LYS A 102 17.22 6.36 -10.01
N GLN A 103 17.48 6.38 -11.30
CA GLN A 103 17.59 5.18 -12.15
C GLN A 103 18.78 4.26 -11.79
N ASP A 104 19.76 4.77 -11.05
CA ASP A 104 20.87 3.98 -10.52
C ASP A 104 20.43 2.95 -9.49
N TYR A 105 19.28 3.18 -8.83
CA TYR A 105 18.66 2.21 -7.94
C TYR A 105 17.69 1.32 -8.69
N LYS A 106 17.78 0.02 -8.43
CA LYS A 106 16.85 -0.96 -8.99
C LYS A 106 15.94 -1.52 -7.91
N SER A 107 14.69 -1.71 -8.26
CA SER A 107 13.71 -2.40 -7.41
C SER A 107 14.05 -3.87 -7.30
N LYS A 108 13.83 -4.48 -6.14
CA LYS A 108 13.77 -5.94 -6.03
C LYS A 108 12.35 -6.42 -6.32
N PRO A 109 12.17 -7.58 -7.00
CA PRO A 109 10.85 -8.17 -7.15
C PRO A 109 10.26 -8.54 -5.79
N LEU A 110 8.98 -8.22 -5.54
CA LEU A 110 8.27 -8.77 -4.40
C LEU A 110 8.24 -10.30 -4.50
N THR A 111 8.47 -10.99 -3.39
CA THR A 111 8.29 -12.44 -3.34
C THR A 111 6.80 -12.80 -3.34
N ILE A 112 6.46 -14.04 -3.68
CA ILE A 112 5.07 -14.54 -3.64
C ILE A 112 4.52 -14.43 -2.21
N GLU A 113 5.35 -14.72 -1.20
CA GLU A 113 4.99 -14.60 0.22
C GLU A 113 4.66 -13.15 0.58
N GLN A 114 5.48 -12.18 0.16
CA GLN A 114 5.23 -10.75 0.40
C GLN A 114 3.95 -10.25 -0.28
N ILE A 115 3.64 -10.76 -1.48
CA ILE A 115 2.39 -10.46 -2.17
C ILE A 115 1.20 -11.01 -1.36
N LYS A 116 1.26 -12.27 -0.94
CA LYS A 116 0.21 -12.93 -0.15
C LYS A 116 0.01 -12.25 1.21
N GLU A 117 1.09 -11.88 1.90
CA GLU A 117 1.03 -11.09 3.14
C GLU A 117 0.36 -9.74 2.93
N SER A 118 0.66 -9.08 1.79
CA SER A 118 0.02 -7.80 1.45
C SER A 118 -1.48 -7.98 1.23
N VAL A 119 -1.91 -8.99 0.46
CA VAL A 119 -3.33 -9.33 0.24
C VAL A 119 -4.05 -9.56 1.56
N GLU A 120 -3.45 -10.38 2.45
CA GLU A 120 -4.01 -10.64 3.78
C GLU A 120 -4.12 -9.35 4.61
N ALA A 121 -3.12 -8.47 4.52
CA ALA A 121 -3.11 -7.20 5.25
C ALA A 121 -4.22 -6.25 4.78
N PHE A 122 -4.55 -6.22 3.48
CA PHE A 122 -5.70 -5.47 2.96
C PHE A 122 -7.00 -5.98 3.59
N GLY A 123 -7.27 -7.28 3.55
CA GLY A 123 -8.48 -7.86 4.12
C GLY A 123 -8.61 -7.60 5.62
N LYS A 124 -7.53 -7.84 6.40
CA LYS A 124 -7.52 -7.58 7.84
C LYS A 124 -7.71 -6.10 8.18
N THR A 125 -7.09 -5.21 7.40
CA THR A 125 -7.24 -3.76 7.57
C THR A 125 -8.67 -3.32 7.26
N ALA A 126 -9.23 -3.75 6.13
CA ALA A 126 -10.61 -3.43 5.74
C ALA A 126 -11.62 -3.89 6.79
N LYS A 127 -11.45 -5.10 7.34
CA LYS A 127 -12.29 -5.60 8.45
C LYS A 127 -12.23 -4.67 9.67
N LEU A 128 -11.04 -4.26 10.11
CA LEU A 128 -10.90 -3.39 11.29
C LEU A 128 -11.42 -1.95 11.02
N LEU A 129 -11.27 -1.45 9.80
CA LEU A 129 -11.88 -0.17 9.39
C LEU A 129 -13.41 -0.24 9.44
N ARG A 130 -14.01 -1.32 8.94
CA ARG A 130 -15.45 -1.57 9.03
C ARG A 130 -15.92 -1.64 10.47
N GLU A 131 -15.21 -2.37 11.35
CA GLU A 131 -15.50 -2.46 12.77
C GLU A 131 -15.41 -1.10 13.47
N ALA A 132 -14.53 -0.21 13.01
CA ALA A 132 -14.44 1.18 13.46
C ALA A 132 -15.51 2.11 12.86
N GLY A 133 -16.41 1.60 12.01
CA GLY A 133 -17.52 2.37 11.45
C GLY A 133 -17.21 3.08 10.13
N VAL A 134 -16.06 2.81 9.50
CA VAL A 134 -15.75 3.32 8.16
C VAL A 134 -16.70 2.71 7.14
N ASP A 135 -17.25 3.52 6.24
CA ASP A 135 -18.31 3.12 5.31
C ASP A 135 -17.81 2.30 4.13
N GLY A 136 -16.53 2.43 3.78
CA GLY A 136 -15.93 1.65 2.70
C GLY A 136 -14.43 1.86 2.57
N VAL A 137 -13.82 1.07 1.70
CA VAL A 137 -12.42 1.22 1.33
C VAL A 137 -12.29 1.43 -0.18
N GLU A 138 -11.33 2.23 -0.59
CA GLU A 138 -10.91 2.39 -1.96
C GLU A 138 -9.53 1.76 -2.11
N ILE A 139 -9.33 0.98 -3.17
CA ILE A 139 -8.02 0.39 -3.47
C ILE A 139 -7.28 1.36 -4.39
N HIS A 140 -6.11 1.83 -3.96
CA HIS A 140 -5.23 2.64 -4.77
C HIS A 140 -4.52 1.77 -5.82
N ALA A 141 -5.19 1.56 -6.96
CA ALA A 141 -4.74 0.62 -7.98
C ALA A 141 -4.11 1.30 -9.20
N VAL A 142 -4.51 2.53 -9.51
CA VAL A 142 -4.03 3.27 -10.67
C VAL A 142 -3.58 4.66 -10.24
N HIS A 143 -2.27 4.86 -10.16
CA HIS A 143 -1.69 6.16 -9.92
C HIS A 143 -0.27 6.24 -10.48
N GLU A 144 -0.18 6.41 -11.78
CA GLU A 144 1.09 6.75 -12.43
C GLU A 144 2.27 5.80 -12.12
N GLY A 145 1.98 4.50 -11.91
CA GLY A 145 2.99 3.47 -11.73
C GLY A 145 3.37 3.18 -10.28
N TYR A 146 2.40 3.12 -9.36
CA TYR A 146 2.59 2.56 -8.03
C TYR A 146 2.53 1.03 -8.07
N THR A 147 2.68 0.36 -6.93
CA THR A 147 2.93 -1.09 -6.90
C THR A 147 1.93 -1.91 -7.71
N LEU A 148 0.61 -1.69 -7.58
CA LEU A 148 -0.39 -2.47 -8.32
C LEU A 148 -0.33 -2.20 -9.83
N ASP A 149 -0.05 -0.95 -10.24
CA ASP A 149 0.17 -0.62 -11.66
C ASP A 149 1.39 -1.35 -12.23
N GLN A 150 2.47 -1.42 -11.44
CA GLN A 150 3.71 -2.08 -11.86
C GLN A 150 3.48 -3.57 -12.13
N PHE A 151 2.55 -4.21 -11.41
CA PHE A 151 2.13 -5.58 -11.69
C PHE A 151 1.27 -5.65 -12.97
N ALA A 152 0.32 -4.73 -13.15
CA ALA A 152 -0.60 -4.73 -14.28
C ALA A 152 0.08 -4.44 -15.63
N ILE A 153 1.09 -3.55 -15.64
CA ILE A 153 1.75 -3.06 -16.85
C ILE A 153 2.86 -4.02 -17.28
N ALA A 154 2.75 -4.57 -18.51
CA ALA A 154 3.72 -5.53 -19.05
C ALA A 154 5.16 -4.99 -19.09
N ASN A 155 5.33 -3.68 -19.32
CA ASN A 155 6.67 -3.05 -19.39
C ASN A 155 7.41 -3.00 -18.03
N PHE A 156 6.75 -3.29 -16.93
CA PHE A 156 7.34 -3.31 -15.58
C PHE A 156 7.22 -4.67 -14.91
N ASN A 157 6.50 -5.60 -15.54
CA ASN A 157 6.27 -6.93 -15.00
C ASN A 157 6.81 -8.01 -15.93
N TYR A 158 8.03 -8.46 -15.66
CA TYR A 158 8.73 -9.53 -16.38
C TYR A 158 8.68 -10.86 -15.63
N ARG A 159 7.76 -10.99 -14.66
CA ARG A 159 7.60 -12.22 -13.86
C ARG A 159 7.16 -13.39 -14.75
N THR A 160 7.64 -14.57 -14.36
CA THR A 160 7.28 -15.85 -15.00
C THR A 160 6.42 -16.74 -14.12
N ASP A 161 6.06 -16.24 -12.91
CA ASP A 161 5.17 -16.91 -11.98
C ASP A 161 3.69 -16.50 -12.19
N GLU A 162 2.83 -16.92 -11.26
CA GLU A 162 1.38 -16.68 -11.29
C GLU A 162 0.97 -15.19 -11.26
N TYR A 163 1.91 -14.27 -11.05
CA TYR A 163 1.69 -12.80 -11.04
C TYR A 163 2.26 -12.10 -12.28
N GLY A 164 2.70 -12.86 -13.31
CA GLY A 164 3.31 -12.31 -14.52
C GLY A 164 2.81 -12.97 -15.80
N GLY A 165 3.30 -12.47 -16.96
CA GLY A 165 2.94 -12.99 -18.28
C GLY A 165 1.59 -12.51 -18.76
N SER A 166 0.52 -13.33 -18.70
CA SER A 166 -0.81 -12.97 -19.17
C SER A 166 -1.41 -11.76 -18.44
N LEU A 167 -2.37 -11.08 -19.07
CA LEU A 167 -3.08 -9.97 -18.44
C LEU A 167 -3.76 -10.41 -17.13
N GLU A 168 -4.39 -11.58 -17.14
CA GLU A 168 -5.04 -12.16 -15.97
C GLU A 168 -4.05 -12.32 -14.80
N ASN A 169 -2.88 -12.88 -15.05
CA ASN A 169 -1.84 -13.05 -14.04
C ASN A 169 -1.31 -11.70 -13.53
N ARG A 170 -1.08 -10.74 -14.43
CA ARG A 170 -0.64 -9.40 -14.04
C ARG A 170 -1.66 -8.65 -13.19
N LEU A 171 -2.96 -8.91 -13.38
CA LEU A 171 -4.04 -8.35 -12.58
C LEU A 171 -4.33 -9.14 -11.31
N ARG A 172 -3.73 -10.33 -11.14
CA ARG A 172 -4.01 -11.25 -10.02
C ARG A 172 -3.81 -10.59 -8.66
N PHE A 173 -2.73 -9.84 -8.46
CA PHE A 173 -2.49 -9.18 -7.17
C PHE A 173 -3.65 -8.24 -6.79
N ALA A 174 -4.09 -7.39 -7.72
CA ALA A 174 -5.21 -6.48 -7.48
C ALA A 174 -6.53 -7.25 -7.26
N THR A 175 -6.79 -8.30 -8.05
CA THR A 175 -8.02 -9.10 -7.91
C THR A 175 -8.04 -9.93 -6.63
N ASP A 176 -6.89 -10.41 -6.16
CA ASP A 176 -6.79 -11.13 -4.89
C ASP A 176 -7.05 -10.18 -3.70
N ILE A 177 -6.60 -8.92 -3.77
CA ILE A 177 -6.96 -7.88 -2.79
C ILE A 177 -8.47 -7.65 -2.77
N VAL A 178 -9.12 -7.50 -3.93
CA VAL A 178 -10.59 -7.32 -4.01
C VAL A 178 -11.33 -8.49 -3.37
N LYS A 179 -10.86 -9.72 -3.58
CA LYS A 179 -11.46 -10.93 -2.99
C LYS A 179 -11.23 -11.02 -1.48
N ALA A 180 -10.17 -10.43 -0.95
CA ALA A 180 -9.82 -10.47 0.46
C ALA A 180 -10.60 -9.44 1.30
N ILE A 181 -11.14 -8.38 0.69
CA ILE A 181 -11.95 -7.33 1.31
C ILE A 181 -13.42 -7.70 1.36
#